data_55145c62b77d8a509b6637419bc32991
#
_entry.id   55145c62b77d8a509b6637419bc32991
#
_cell.length_a   1.000
_cell.length_b   1.000
_cell.length_c   1.000
_cell.angle_alpha   90.00
_cell.angle_beta   90.00
_cell.angle_gamma   90.00
#
_symmetry.space_group_name_H-M   'P 1'
#
loop_
_entity.id
_entity.type
_entity.pdbx_description
1 polymer ?
#
loop_
_entity_poly.entity_id
_entity_poly.type
_entity_poly.pdbx_seq_one_letter_code
_entity_poly.pdbx_strand_id
1 'polypeptide(L)'
;MDANELYAIENVVRVVSPQTMINEGELLPAAFKLRERADGPEQYISVSRQYAESFSKDILSFDKQRNLPCCIMNVGEITKIELEIADNQIIYKVKAVPTENYTSYAGIFTYLGGIIIEGDGKNAFSSFNIGSESKFHLIAIRRRLVEIAKKRITTVSQIVKQ
;
A
#
# COMPACT_ATOMS: atom_id res chain seq x y z
N MET A 1 8.92 18.26 1.05
CA MET A 1 7.98 17.17 1.44
C MET A 1 6.57 17.73 1.52
N ASP A 2 5.60 17.03 0.94
CA ASP A 2 4.18 17.36 1.04
C ASP A 2 3.75 17.31 2.53
N ALA A 3 2.86 18.22 2.95
CA ALA A 3 2.42 18.30 4.35
C ALA A 3 1.76 17.01 4.89
N ASN A 4 1.21 16.17 3.99
CA ASN A 4 0.56 14.91 4.37
C ASN A 4 1.48 13.69 4.30
N GLU A 5 2.71 13.84 3.80
CA GLU A 5 3.64 12.72 3.74
C GLU A 5 4.10 12.30 5.13
N LEU A 6 4.16 11.00 5.36
CA LEU A 6 4.61 10.44 6.62
C LEU A 6 6.12 10.47 6.72
N TYR A 7 6.63 10.55 7.95
CA TYR A 7 8.07 10.51 8.21
C TYR A 7 8.64 9.11 7.97
N ALA A 8 9.90 9.06 7.53
CA ALA A 8 10.59 7.81 7.21
C ALA A 8 10.67 6.82 8.38
N ILE A 9 10.66 7.31 9.62
CA ILE A 9 10.72 6.44 10.80
C ILE A 9 9.40 5.77 11.14
N GLU A 10 8.30 6.23 10.55
CA GLU A 10 6.99 5.64 10.83
C GLU A 10 6.85 4.27 10.21
N ASN A 11 6.04 3.44 10.84
CA ASN A 11 5.61 2.16 10.27
C ASN A 11 4.12 2.23 9.94
N VAL A 12 3.78 1.58 8.85
CA VAL A 12 2.38 1.39 8.45
C VAL A 12 2.05 -0.09 8.40
N VAL A 13 0.78 -0.41 8.62
CA VAL A 13 0.30 -1.79 8.71
C VAL A 13 -0.78 -2.01 7.65
N ARG A 14 -0.61 -3.09 6.90
CA ARG A 14 -1.61 -3.55 5.93
C ARG A 14 -2.23 -4.85 6.42
N VAL A 15 -3.55 -4.87 6.61
CA VAL A 15 -4.30 -6.10 6.85
C VAL A 15 -4.48 -6.81 5.51
N VAL A 16 -4.18 -8.10 5.47
CA VAL A 16 -4.22 -8.87 4.22
C VAL A 16 -5.26 -9.99 4.29
N SER A 17 -5.91 -10.23 3.16
CA SER A 17 -6.88 -11.31 3.04
C SER A 17 -6.16 -12.61 2.67
N PRO A 18 -6.24 -13.68 3.52
CA PRO A 18 -5.58 -14.93 3.20
C PRO A 18 -6.06 -15.58 1.91
N GLN A 19 -7.32 -15.36 1.52
CA GLN A 19 -7.93 -16.00 0.35
C GLN A 19 -7.38 -15.47 -0.98
N THR A 20 -7.03 -14.18 -1.02
CA THR A 20 -6.65 -13.51 -2.27
C THR A 20 -5.24 -12.94 -2.28
N MET A 21 -4.65 -12.74 -1.11
CA MET A 21 -3.36 -12.07 -0.97
C MET A 21 -2.22 -12.98 -0.52
N ILE A 22 -2.54 -14.22 -0.13
CA ILE A 22 -1.55 -15.21 0.29
C ILE A 22 -1.79 -16.50 -0.48
N ASN A 23 -0.70 -17.12 -0.97
CA ASN A 23 -0.75 -18.43 -1.63
C ASN A 23 0.37 -19.30 -1.06
N GLU A 24 -0.01 -20.48 -0.54
CA GLU A 24 0.95 -21.43 0.06
C GLU A 24 1.86 -20.79 1.12
N GLY A 25 1.29 -19.88 1.91
CA GLY A 25 2.03 -19.17 2.95
C GLY A 25 2.84 -17.97 2.46
N GLU A 26 2.86 -17.71 1.17
CA GLU A 26 3.59 -16.58 0.60
C GLU A 26 2.69 -15.41 0.27
N LEU A 27 3.15 -14.21 0.64
CA LEU A 27 2.46 -12.96 0.31
C LEU A 27 2.57 -12.68 -1.18
N LEU A 28 1.44 -12.39 -1.81
CA LEU A 28 1.35 -12.14 -3.25
C LEU A 28 1.37 -10.65 -3.58
N PRO A 29 1.84 -10.26 -4.78
CA PRO A 29 1.69 -8.88 -5.25
C PRO A 29 0.25 -8.37 -5.24
N ALA A 30 -0.74 -9.27 -5.33
CA ALA A 30 -2.15 -8.91 -5.23
C ALA A 30 -2.51 -8.19 -3.92
N ALA A 31 -1.70 -8.36 -2.86
CA ALA A 31 -1.90 -7.64 -1.59
C ALA A 31 -1.79 -6.11 -1.77
N PHE A 32 -1.11 -5.66 -2.82
CA PHE A 32 -0.87 -4.24 -3.10
C PHE A 32 -1.47 -3.78 -4.43
N LYS A 33 -2.46 -4.51 -4.93
CA LYS A 33 -3.13 -4.16 -6.18
C LYS A 33 -4.18 -3.07 -5.94
N LEU A 34 -4.17 -2.04 -6.78
CA LEU A 34 -5.24 -1.04 -6.83
C LEU A 34 -6.42 -1.62 -7.61
N ARG A 35 -7.62 -1.42 -7.08
CA ARG A 35 -8.84 -2.00 -7.63
C ARG A 35 -9.59 -0.99 -8.49
N GLU A 36 -10.38 -1.53 -9.44
CA GLU A 36 -11.41 -0.77 -10.12
C GLU A 36 -12.70 -0.94 -9.33
N ARG A 37 -13.23 0.15 -8.76
CA ARG A 37 -14.47 0.12 -7.99
C ARG A 37 -15.59 0.81 -8.75
N ALA A 38 -16.83 0.60 -8.33
CA ALA A 38 -18.01 1.20 -8.97
C ALA A 38 -17.98 2.74 -8.95
N ASP A 39 -17.39 3.33 -7.92
CA ASP A 39 -17.23 4.79 -7.77
C ASP A 39 -15.93 5.33 -8.37
N GLY A 40 -15.17 4.49 -9.05
CA GLY A 40 -13.92 4.85 -9.71
C GLY A 40 -12.74 4.02 -9.26
N PRO A 41 -11.57 4.16 -9.94
CA PRO A 41 -10.39 3.41 -9.60
C PRO A 41 -9.79 3.86 -8.26
N GLU A 42 -9.21 2.92 -7.52
CA GLU A 42 -8.48 3.24 -6.30
C GLU A 42 -7.23 4.03 -6.63
N GLN A 43 -6.90 5.02 -5.81
CA GLN A 43 -5.74 5.90 -5.98
C GLN A 43 -4.59 5.55 -5.03
N TYR A 44 -4.84 4.73 -4.02
CA TYR A 44 -3.82 4.36 -3.03
C TYR A 44 -4.16 3.03 -2.39
N ILE A 45 -3.12 2.42 -1.83
CA ILE A 45 -3.23 1.18 -1.05
C ILE A 45 -3.47 1.58 0.40
N SER A 46 -4.58 1.15 0.98
CA SER A 46 -4.96 1.51 2.35
C SER A 46 -4.04 0.86 3.37
N VAL A 47 -3.54 1.64 4.30
CA VAL A 47 -2.73 1.19 5.43
C VAL A 47 -3.10 1.99 6.67
N SER A 48 -2.65 1.52 7.84
CA SER A 48 -2.85 2.22 9.11
C SER A 48 -1.50 2.59 9.72
N ARG A 49 -1.40 3.81 10.27
CA ARG A 49 -0.19 4.31 10.94
C ARG A 49 -0.07 3.64 12.30
N GLN A 50 0.97 2.85 12.49
CA GLN A 50 1.15 2.03 13.70
C GLN A 50 1.26 2.87 14.98
N TYR A 51 1.87 4.04 14.89
CA TYR A 51 2.09 4.89 16.06
C TYR A 51 1.00 5.93 16.31
N ALA A 52 -0.05 5.92 15.47
CA ALA A 52 -1.20 6.80 15.71
C ALA A 52 -1.97 6.32 16.96
N GLU A 53 -2.44 7.27 17.75
CA GLU A 53 -3.15 6.98 19.00
C GLU A 53 -4.36 6.07 18.80
N SER A 54 -5.08 6.25 17.70
CA SER A 54 -6.27 5.46 17.35
C SER A 54 -5.97 4.14 16.64
N PHE A 55 -4.70 3.77 16.45
CA PHE A 55 -4.32 2.61 15.63
C PHE A 55 -5.07 1.33 16.02
N SER A 56 -5.04 0.95 17.29
CA SER A 56 -5.66 -0.32 17.74
C SER A 56 -7.17 -0.32 17.49
N LYS A 57 -7.83 0.79 17.77
CA LYS A 57 -9.27 0.93 17.52
C LYS A 57 -9.58 0.83 16.03
N ASP A 58 -8.80 1.51 15.20
CA ASP A 58 -9.04 1.56 13.76
C ASP A 58 -8.81 0.21 13.11
N ILE A 59 -7.72 -0.48 13.45
CA ILE A 59 -7.41 -1.78 12.84
C ILE A 59 -8.43 -2.85 13.25
N LEU A 60 -8.97 -2.79 14.46
CA LEU A 60 -10.02 -3.70 14.92
C LEU A 60 -11.35 -3.47 14.20
N SER A 61 -11.56 -2.30 13.61
CA SER A 61 -12.73 -2.08 12.77
C SER A 61 -12.66 -2.85 11.45
N PHE A 62 -11.46 -3.19 10.98
CA PHE A 62 -11.26 -4.02 9.78
C PHE A 62 -11.28 -5.52 10.11
N ASP A 63 -10.85 -5.89 11.31
CA ASP A 63 -10.82 -7.30 11.74
C ASP A 63 -11.25 -7.44 13.20
N LYS A 64 -12.54 -7.51 13.40
CA LYS A 64 -13.13 -7.65 14.74
C LYS A 64 -12.77 -8.96 15.43
N GLN A 65 -12.48 -10.02 14.66
CA GLN A 65 -12.14 -11.34 15.18
C GLN A 65 -10.67 -11.48 15.52
N ARG A 66 -9.84 -10.52 15.13
CA ARG A 66 -8.39 -10.49 15.37
C ARG A 66 -7.63 -11.63 14.70
N ASN A 67 -8.21 -12.26 13.68
CA ASN A 67 -7.64 -13.45 13.06
C ASN A 67 -6.83 -13.16 11.80
N LEU A 68 -7.00 -11.99 11.18
CA LEU A 68 -6.36 -11.71 9.91
C LEU A 68 -4.86 -11.46 10.08
N PRO A 69 -4.06 -11.96 9.13
CA PRO A 69 -2.66 -11.57 9.06
C PRO A 69 -2.53 -10.12 8.66
N CYS A 70 -1.44 -9.50 9.09
CA CYS A 70 -1.09 -8.15 8.67
C CYS A 70 0.42 -8.06 8.51
N CYS A 71 0.85 -7.12 7.66
CA CYS A 71 2.27 -6.87 7.46
C CYS A 71 2.61 -5.46 7.91
N ILE A 72 3.80 -5.32 8.51
CA ILE A 72 4.32 -4.05 9.00
C ILE A 72 5.41 -3.60 8.05
N MET A 73 5.30 -2.37 7.54
CA MET A 73 6.25 -1.82 6.59
C MET A 73 6.76 -0.47 7.07
N ASN A 74 8.07 -0.26 6.97
CA ASN A 74 8.67 1.03 7.30
C ASN A 74 8.50 2.00 6.13
N VAL A 75 8.05 3.21 6.42
CA VAL A 75 7.82 4.26 5.40
C VAL A 75 9.10 4.57 4.61
N GLY A 76 10.23 4.69 5.32
CA GLY A 76 11.51 4.98 4.66
C GLY A 76 11.94 3.91 3.66
N GLU A 77 11.67 2.62 3.96
CA GLU A 77 11.94 1.54 3.02
C GLU A 77 11.03 1.59 1.80
N ILE A 78 9.73 1.90 2.01
CA ILE A 78 8.77 2.03 0.91
C ILE A 78 9.17 3.15 -0.04
N THR A 79 9.51 4.31 0.49
CA THR A 79 9.81 5.49 -0.33
C THR A 79 11.14 5.41 -1.06
N LYS A 80 11.99 4.43 -0.73
CA LYS A 80 13.23 4.16 -1.48
C LYS A 80 13.02 3.29 -2.70
N ILE A 81 11.85 2.69 -2.86
CA ILE A 81 11.56 1.84 -4.03
C ILE A 81 11.45 2.71 -5.26
N GLU A 82 12.22 2.38 -6.29
CA GLU A 82 12.18 3.05 -7.60
C GLU A 82 12.26 2.02 -8.70
N LEU A 83 11.50 2.23 -9.77
CA LEU A 83 11.58 1.43 -10.99
C LEU A 83 11.61 2.37 -12.18
N GLU A 84 12.65 2.30 -13.00
CA GLU A 84 12.79 3.15 -14.18
C GLU A 84 12.10 2.52 -15.38
N ILE A 85 11.25 3.30 -16.07
CA ILE A 85 10.51 2.89 -17.24
C ILE A 85 10.51 4.04 -18.25
N ALA A 86 11.09 3.81 -19.45
CA ALA A 86 11.08 4.78 -20.55
C ALA A 86 11.49 6.19 -20.09
N ASP A 87 12.60 6.29 -19.38
CA ASP A 87 13.17 7.53 -18.84
C ASP A 87 12.32 8.20 -17.73
N ASN A 88 11.30 7.50 -17.23
CA ASN A 88 10.48 7.93 -16.11
C ASN A 88 10.63 6.95 -14.96
N GLN A 89 10.28 7.39 -13.76
CA GLN A 89 10.37 6.54 -12.57
C GLN A 89 8.99 6.25 -12.02
N ILE A 90 8.80 4.99 -11.58
CA ILE A 90 7.70 4.63 -10.69
C ILE A 90 8.25 4.72 -9.27
N ILE A 91 7.58 5.50 -8.42
CA ILE A 91 7.94 5.67 -7.01
C ILE A 91 6.70 5.54 -6.13
N TYR A 92 6.94 5.30 -4.85
CA TYR A 92 5.90 5.31 -3.83
C TYR A 92 6.04 6.53 -2.92
N LYS A 93 4.90 7.07 -2.51
CA LYS A 93 4.80 8.04 -1.42
C LYS A 93 3.76 7.55 -0.43
N VAL A 94 4.02 7.74 0.85
CA VAL A 94 3.09 7.33 1.91
C VAL A 94 2.53 8.59 2.56
N LYS A 95 1.22 8.75 2.53
CA LYS A 95 0.55 9.97 2.97
C LYS A 95 -0.59 9.65 3.93
N ALA A 96 -0.77 10.51 4.92
CA ALA A 96 -1.97 10.46 5.76
C ALA A 96 -3.21 10.74 4.90
N VAL A 97 -4.26 9.97 5.13
CA VAL A 97 -5.55 10.15 4.46
C VAL A 97 -6.58 10.41 5.56
N PRO A 98 -6.80 11.68 5.93
CA PRO A 98 -7.72 12.00 7.02
C PRO A 98 -9.15 11.58 6.69
N THR A 99 -9.77 10.86 7.63
CA THR A 99 -11.18 10.54 7.58
C THR A 99 -11.78 10.81 8.95
N GLU A 100 -13.09 11.02 9.02
CA GLU A 100 -13.76 11.27 10.29
C GLU A 100 -13.69 10.06 11.23
N ASN A 101 -13.63 8.85 10.66
CA ASN A 101 -13.76 7.61 11.42
C ASN A 101 -12.44 6.92 11.72
N TYR A 102 -11.37 7.19 10.93
CA TYR A 102 -10.11 6.45 11.00
C TYR A 102 -8.94 7.41 10.96
N THR A 103 -8.54 7.94 12.13
CA THR A 103 -7.48 8.95 12.21
C THR A 103 -6.09 8.37 11.95
N SER A 104 -5.91 7.05 12.07
CA SER A 104 -4.66 6.38 11.71
C SER A 104 -4.56 6.07 10.22
N TYR A 105 -5.59 6.40 9.45
CA TYR A 105 -5.64 6.03 8.03
C TYR A 105 -4.56 6.71 7.22
N ALA A 106 -3.94 5.93 6.32
CA ALA A 106 -2.93 6.42 5.40
C ALA A 106 -3.00 5.62 4.11
N GLY A 107 -2.30 6.09 3.09
CA GLY A 107 -2.25 5.43 1.80
C GLY A 107 -0.84 5.35 1.26
N ILE A 108 -0.54 4.27 0.56
CA ILE A 108 0.65 4.16 -0.26
C ILE A 108 0.24 4.54 -1.68
N PHE A 109 0.74 5.69 -2.14
CA PHE A 109 0.44 6.24 -3.47
C PHE A 109 1.56 5.87 -4.42
N THR A 110 1.20 5.45 -5.63
CA THR A 110 2.15 5.08 -6.68
C THR A 110 2.14 6.17 -7.75
N TYR A 111 3.32 6.63 -8.16
CA TYR A 111 3.47 7.67 -9.18
C TYR A 111 4.34 7.18 -10.32
N LEU A 112 3.97 7.55 -11.55
CA LEU A 112 4.81 7.37 -12.74
C LEU A 112 5.08 8.73 -13.34
N GLY A 113 6.35 9.17 -13.32
CA GLY A 113 6.73 10.46 -13.87
C GLY A 113 5.92 11.63 -13.29
N GLY A 114 5.59 11.56 -12.00
CA GLY A 114 4.81 12.58 -11.31
C GLY A 114 3.29 12.44 -11.44
N ILE A 115 2.79 11.48 -12.22
CA ILE A 115 1.36 11.23 -12.38
C ILE A 115 0.94 10.08 -11.47
N ILE A 116 -0.09 10.29 -10.66
CA ILE A 116 -0.62 9.25 -9.78
C ILE A 116 -1.19 8.10 -10.62
N ILE A 117 -0.81 6.87 -10.25
CA ILE A 117 -1.36 5.66 -10.88
C ILE A 117 -2.68 5.31 -10.20
N GLU A 118 -3.75 5.24 -10.98
CA GLU A 118 -5.08 4.89 -10.51
C GLU A 118 -5.49 3.53 -11.09
N GLY A 119 -6.00 2.62 -10.25
CA GLY A 119 -6.48 1.32 -10.70
C GLY A 119 -5.45 0.55 -11.51
N ASP A 120 -5.78 0.20 -12.75
CA ASP A 120 -4.89 -0.52 -13.67
C ASP A 120 -3.80 0.34 -14.29
N GLY A 121 -3.77 1.63 -13.99
CA GLY A 121 -2.74 2.55 -14.42
C GLY A 121 -2.89 3.14 -15.80
N LYS A 122 -3.98 2.89 -16.51
CA LYS A 122 -4.18 3.45 -17.85
C LYS A 122 -4.00 4.96 -17.90
N ASN A 123 -4.46 5.67 -16.87
CA ASN A 123 -4.35 7.12 -16.80
C ASN A 123 -2.90 7.60 -16.90
N ALA A 124 -1.98 6.93 -16.20
CA ALA A 124 -0.57 7.34 -16.15
C ALA A 124 0.24 6.75 -17.31
N PHE A 125 0.08 5.46 -17.59
CA PHE A 125 0.87 4.78 -18.62
C PHE A 125 0.58 5.32 -20.01
N SER A 126 -0.69 5.63 -20.33
CA SER A 126 -1.04 6.21 -21.62
C SER A 126 -0.41 7.57 -21.84
N SER A 127 -0.17 8.34 -20.80
CA SER A 127 0.49 9.65 -20.88
C SER A 127 1.93 9.57 -21.36
N PHE A 128 2.55 8.40 -21.21
CA PHE A 128 3.94 8.15 -21.65
C PHE A 128 4.01 7.15 -22.81
N ASN A 129 2.89 6.92 -23.49
CA ASN A 129 2.80 5.97 -24.61
C ASN A 129 3.24 4.54 -24.26
N ILE A 130 3.00 4.13 -23.01
CA ILE A 130 3.27 2.78 -22.55
C ILE A 130 2.00 1.95 -22.69
N GLY A 131 2.08 0.86 -23.43
CA GLY A 131 0.93 0.04 -23.77
C GLY A 131 0.75 -1.17 -22.85
N SER A 132 0.55 -2.34 -23.47
CA SER A 132 0.18 -3.57 -22.75
C SER A 132 1.22 -4.06 -21.74
N GLU A 133 2.48 -3.67 -21.87
CA GLU A 133 3.55 -3.99 -20.92
C GLU A 133 3.37 -3.33 -19.56
N SER A 134 2.47 -2.37 -19.43
CA SER A 134 2.20 -1.66 -18.17
C SER A 134 1.87 -2.62 -17.03
N LYS A 135 1.15 -3.71 -17.31
CA LYS A 135 0.79 -4.70 -16.28
C LYS A 135 2.02 -5.38 -15.68
N PHE A 136 3.07 -5.61 -16.48
CA PHE A 136 4.31 -6.21 -16.01
C PHE A 136 5.07 -5.24 -15.11
N HIS A 137 5.06 -3.97 -15.44
CA HIS A 137 5.68 -2.92 -14.63
C HIS A 137 4.97 -2.79 -13.28
N LEU A 138 3.64 -2.84 -13.27
CA LEU A 138 2.86 -2.79 -12.03
C LEU A 138 3.15 -4.00 -11.14
N ILE A 139 3.25 -5.20 -11.71
CA ILE A 139 3.60 -6.41 -10.95
C ILE A 139 5.01 -6.26 -10.38
N ALA A 140 5.96 -5.80 -11.18
CA ALA A 140 7.35 -5.64 -10.75
C ALA A 140 7.47 -4.66 -9.57
N ILE A 141 6.78 -3.52 -9.62
CA ILE A 141 6.83 -2.54 -8.52
C ILE A 141 6.14 -3.07 -7.26
N ARG A 142 5.04 -3.81 -7.40
CA ARG A 142 4.34 -4.42 -6.27
C ARG A 142 5.19 -5.49 -5.58
N ARG A 143 5.99 -6.24 -6.34
CA ARG A 143 6.92 -7.23 -5.79
C ARG A 143 7.95 -6.58 -4.87
N ARG A 144 8.34 -5.34 -5.13
CA ARG A 144 9.24 -4.59 -4.25
C ARG A 144 8.58 -4.34 -2.89
N LEU A 145 7.28 -4.02 -2.86
CA LEU A 145 6.54 -3.90 -1.61
C LEU A 145 6.46 -5.24 -0.88
N VAL A 146 6.23 -6.32 -1.61
CA VAL A 146 6.18 -7.66 -1.01
C VAL A 146 7.50 -7.99 -0.30
N GLU A 147 8.65 -7.64 -0.89
CA GLU A 147 9.96 -7.88 -0.28
C GLU A 147 10.12 -7.17 1.07
N ILE A 148 9.50 -6.00 1.24
CA ILE A 148 9.49 -5.30 2.52
C ILE A 148 8.47 -5.95 3.47
N ALA A 149 7.25 -6.15 3.00
CA ALA A 149 6.14 -6.61 3.81
C ALA A 149 6.34 -8.01 4.36
N LYS A 150 6.92 -8.92 3.59
CA LYS A 150 7.10 -10.32 4.00
C LYS A 150 8.05 -10.50 5.19
N LYS A 151 8.87 -9.50 5.49
CA LYS A 151 9.82 -9.57 6.61
C LYS A 151 9.13 -9.47 7.97
N ARG A 152 7.96 -8.86 8.03
CA ARG A 152 7.27 -8.59 9.29
C ARG A 152 5.78 -8.88 9.14
N ILE A 153 5.44 -10.16 9.04
CA ILE A 153 4.05 -10.63 9.00
C ILE A 153 3.67 -11.09 10.41
N THR A 154 2.53 -10.61 10.87
CA THR A 154 1.97 -10.95 12.17
C THR A 154 0.45 -11.07 12.04
N THR A 155 -0.27 -11.07 13.15
CA THR A 155 -1.74 -11.08 13.15
C THR A 155 -2.26 -9.81 13.83
N VAL A 156 -3.51 -9.48 13.55
CA VAL A 156 -4.15 -8.34 14.21
C VAL A 156 -4.13 -8.52 15.73
N SER A 157 -4.37 -9.75 16.24
CA SER A 157 -4.35 -10.01 17.67
C SER A 157 -2.99 -9.74 18.33
N GLN A 158 -1.90 -9.95 17.60
CA GLN A 158 -0.55 -9.74 18.12
C GLN A 158 -0.13 -8.28 18.10
N ILE A 159 -0.67 -7.49 17.18
CA ILE A 159 -0.24 -6.11 16.97
C ILE A 159 -1.06 -5.09 17.75
N VAL A 160 -2.32 -5.40 18.09
CA VAL A 160 -3.15 -4.48 18.86
C VAL A 160 -2.76 -4.51 20.33
N LYS A 161 -2.65 -3.33 20.92
CA LYS A 161 -2.40 -3.20 22.35
C LYS A 161 -3.73 -3.26 23.09
N GLN A 162 -3.72 -3.96 24.17
CA GLN A 162 -4.89 -4.06 25.05
C GLN A 162 -4.81 -3.02 26.14
#